data_ace755364ae2af097d336fc63de210b5
#
_entry.id   ace755364ae2af097d336fc63de210b5
#
_cell.length_a   1.000
_cell.length_b   1.000
_cell.length_c   1.000
_cell.angle_alpha   90.00
_cell.angle_beta   90.00
_cell.angle_gamma   90.00
#
_symmetry.space_group_name_H-M   'P 1'
#
loop_
_entity.id
_entity.type
_entity.pdbx_description
1 polymer ?
#
loop_
_entity_poly.entity_id
_entity_poly.type
_entity_poly.pdbx_seq_one_letter_code
_entity_poly.pdbx_strand_id
1 'polypeptide(L)'
;MLKSITIAGAVALSVMAFVMLSVRSDKVLAQSGPLFIAAVEYDIVPGQVDNFLAALKENGAESVKEPGCRELDIAVSQKDPNHVLIFEVYNDAAAAQAHRETDHFKKYAATTKDMVAKREARGFSSVAMNMKGM
;
A
#
# COMPACT_ATOMS: atom_id res chain seq x y z
N MET A 1 -40.71 14.03 77.57
CA MET A 1 -40.90 13.11 76.44
C MET A 1 -40.15 13.69 75.21
N LEU A 2 -38.93 13.29 74.97
CA LEU A 2 -38.15 13.73 73.79
C LEU A 2 -38.28 12.67 72.77
N LYS A 3 -38.76 13.03 71.55
CA LYS A 3 -38.75 12.18 70.38
C LYS A 3 -37.50 12.47 69.56
N SER A 4 -36.63 11.49 69.52
CA SER A 4 -35.43 11.51 68.62
C SER A 4 -35.84 11.42 67.20
N ILE A 5 -35.40 12.37 66.40
CA ILE A 5 -35.51 12.33 64.91
C ILE A 5 -34.18 11.86 64.38
N THR A 6 -34.18 10.66 63.77
CA THR A 6 -33.01 10.09 63.10
C THR A 6 -33.02 10.55 61.64
N ILE A 7 -32.05 11.33 61.21
CA ILE A 7 -31.86 11.73 59.82
C ILE A 7 -30.91 10.72 59.21
N ALA A 8 -31.44 9.90 58.29
CA ALA A 8 -30.65 9.00 57.46
C ALA A 8 -30.07 9.81 56.30
N GLY A 9 -28.79 10.05 56.33
CA GLY A 9 -28.07 10.66 55.23
C GLY A 9 -27.72 9.61 54.17
N ALA A 10 -28.34 9.74 53.00
CA ALA A 10 -27.95 8.95 51.81
C ALA A 10 -26.70 9.55 51.17
N VAL A 11 -25.60 8.87 51.31
CA VAL A 11 -24.36 9.21 50.58
C VAL A 11 -24.47 8.59 49.18
N ALA A 12 -24.74 9.43 48.19
CA ALA A 12 -24.68 9.04 46.80
C ALA A 12 -23.19 8.97 46.35
N LEU A 13 -22.65 7.77 46.21
CA LEU A 13 -21.36 7.56 45.57
C LEU A 13 -21.54 7.73 44.08
N SER A 14 -21.10 8.86 43.52
CA SER A 14 -20.93 9.06 42.08
C SER A 14 -19.70 8.30 41.60
N VAL A 15 -19.91 7.14 41.02
CA VAL A 15 -18.85 6.41 40.33
C VAL A 15 -18.64 7.09 38.96
N MET A 16 -17.65 7.97 38.89
CA MET A 16 -17.15 8.53 37.64
C MET A 16 -16.39 7.42 36.90
N ALA A 17 -17.04 6.79 35.93
CA ALA A 17 -16.39 5.88 35.01
C ALA A 17 -15.44 6.68 34.12
N PHE A 18 -14.16 6.64 34.42
CA PHE A 18 -13.10 7.19 33.62
C PHE A 18 -12.92 6.24 32.42
N VAL A 19 -13.58 6.54 31.30
CA VAL A 19 -13.33 5.83 30.05
C VAL A 19 -11.94 6.23 29.58
N MET A 20 -10.94 5.40 29.89
CA MET A 20 -9.62 5.48 29.27
C MET A 20 -9.77 5.14 27.80
N LEU A 21 -9.86 6.18 26.98
CA LEU A 21 -9.70 6.07 25.53
C LEU A 21 -8.25 5.67 25.27
N SER A 22 -8.01 4.37 25.16
CA SER A 22 -6.72 3.85 24.74
C SER A 22 -6.48 4.30 23.31
N VAL A 23 -5.78 5.41 23.13
CA VAL A 23 -5.17 5.79 21.86
C VAL A 23 -4.14 4.70 21.56
N ARG A 24 -4.53 3.73 20.74
CA ARG A 24 -3.57 2.83 20.13
C ARG A 24 -2.68 3.70 19.26
N SER A 25 -1.52 4.06 19.75
CA SER A 25 -0.43 4.49 18.92
C SER A 25 -0.07 3.28 18.05
N ASP A 26 -0.62 3.21 16.86
CA ASP A 26 -0.08 2.35 15.83
C ASP A 26 1.35 2.86 15.60
N LYS A 27 2.29 2.24 16.34
CA LYS A 27 3.70 2.38 16.02
C LYS A 27 3.82 1.85 14.61
N VAL A 28 3.90 2.77 13.65
CA VAL A 28 4.49 2.47 12.34
C VAL A 28 5.85 1.91 12.69
N LEU A 29 5.97 0.58 12.69
CA LEU A 29 7.25 -0.10 12.85
C LEU A 29 8.09 0.40 11.70
N ALA A 30 9.04 1.28 12.00
CA ALA A 30 10.03 1.70 11.04
C ALA A 30 10.69 0.42 10.53
N GLN A 31 10.51 0.16 9.24
CA GLN A 31 11.01 -1.04 8.61
C GLN A 31 12.54 -1.05 8.73
N SER A 32 13.07 -1.99 9.49
CA SER A 32 14.50 -2.04 9.84
C SER A 32 15.36 -2.75 8.79
N GLY A 33 14.79 -3.15 7.66
CA GLY A 33 15.47 -3.89 6.59
C GLY A 33 15.47 -3.17 5.25
N PRO A 34 16.26 -3.67 4.29
CA PRO A 34 16.25 -3.14 2.93
C PRO A 34 14.87 -3.35 2.29
N LEU A 35 14.41 -2.33 1.55
CA LEU A 35 13.18 -2.42 0.76
C LEU A 35 13.40 -3.38 -0.42
N PHE A 36 12.35 -4.05 -0.85
CA PHE A 36 12.34 -4.83 -2.08
C PHE A 36 11.95 -3.92 -3.24
N ILE A 37 12.75 -3.94 -4.30
CA ILE A 37 12.49 -3.19 -5.53
C ILE A 37 12.25 -4.19 -6.64
N ALA A 38 11.17 -4.02 -7.40
CA ALA A 38 10.93 -4.73 -8.64
C ALA A 38 11.07 -3.75 -9.82
N ALA A 39 11.95 -4.07 -10.75
CA ALA A 39 12.02 -3.42 -12.05
C ALA A 39 11.44 -4.39 -13.10
N VAL A 40 10.34 -3.99 -13.74
CA VAL A 40 9.64 -4.83 -14.71
C VAL A 40 9.59 -4.10 -16.05
N GLU A 41 10.19 -4.69 -17.05
CA GLU A 41 10.21 -4.18 -18.43
C GLU A 41 9.25 -4.97 -19.29
N TYR A 42 8.53 -4.26 -20.15
CA TYR A 42 7.59 -4.82 -21.12
C TYR A 42 7.87 -4.30 -22.51
N ASP A 43 7.88 -5.21 -23.49
CA ASP A 43 7.71 -4.86 -24.89
C ASP A 43 6.23 -5.11 -25.24
N ILE A 44 5.53 -4.06 -25.63
CA ILE A 44 4.10 -4.09 -25.91
C ILE A 44 3.87 -4.32 -27.40
N VAL A 45 2.88 -5.13 -27.71
CA VAL A 45 2.45 -5.35 -29.10
C VAL A 45 2.09 -4.00 -29.74
N PRO A 46 2.62 -3.67 -30.94
CA PRO A 46 2.32 -2.41 -31.60
C PRO A 46 0.82 -2.13 -31.70
N GLY A 47 0.42 -0.91 -31.36
CA GLY A 47 -0.98 -0.48 -31.33
C GLY A 47 -1.73 -0.81 -30.03
N GLN A 48 -1.11 -1.51 -29.07
CA GLN A 48 -1.72 -1.84 -27.77
C GLN A 48 -1.20 -1.00 -26.61
N VAL A 49 -0.25 -0.11 -26.83
CA VAL A 49 0.43 0.63 -25.75
C VAL A 49 -0.56 1.49 -24.93
N ASP A 50 -1.51 2.17 -25.57
CA ASP A 50 -2.47 3.02 -24.86
C ASP A 50 -3.41 2.21 -23.98
N ASN A 51 -3.90 1.07 -24.48
CA ASN A 51 -4.74 0.15 -23.72
C ASN A 51 -3.97 -0.49 -22.55
N PHE A 52 -2.72 -0.89 -22.80
CA PHE A 52 -1.84 -1.41 -21.77
C PHE A 52 -1.59 -0.37 -20.66
N LEU A 53 -1.22 0.85 -21.03
CA LEU A 53 -0.98 1.94 -20.07
C LEU A 53 -2.23 2.32 -19.29
N ALA A 54 -3.41 2.27 -19.90
CA ALA A 54 -4.66 2.53 -19.18
C ALA A 54 -4.89 1.50 -18.07
N ALA A 55 -4.77 0.20 -18.38
CA ALA A 55 -4.91 -0.88 -17.40
C ALA A 55 -3.80 -0.83 -16.33
N LEU A 56 -2.56 -0.52 -16.72
CA LEU A 56 -1.44 -0.42 -15.80
C LEU A 56 -1.58 0.76 -14.84
N LYS A 57 -2.04 1.92 -15.31
CA LYS A 57 -2.30 3.10 -14.45
C LYS A 57 -3.39 2.83 -13.43
N GLU A 58 -4.45 2.11 -13.81
CA GLU A 58 -5.49 1.68 -12.88
C GLU A 58 -4.90 0.78 -11.78
N ASN A 59 -4.13 -0.25 -12.18
CA ASN A 59 -3.44 -1.12 -11.22
C ASN A 59 -2.51 -0.33 -10.30
N GLY A 60 -1.68 0.56 -10.82
CA GLY A 60 -0.75 1.36 -10.04
C GLY A 60 -1.43 2.26 -9.01
N ALA A 61 -2.57 2.86 -9.37
CA ALA A 61 -3.35 3.69 -8.45
C ALA A 61 -3.95 2.89 -7.27
N GLU A 62 -4.25 1.61 -7.46
CA GLU A 62 -4.67 0.72 -6.38
C GLU A 62 -3.49 0.17 -5.59
N SER A 63 -2.37 -0.12 -6.26
CA SER A 63 -1.16 -0.66 -5.62
C SER A 63 -0.61 0.25 -4.54
N VAL A 64 -0.56 1.57 -4.75
CA VAL A 64 -0.03 2.52 -3.76
C VAL A 64 -0.94 2.68 -2.53
N LYS A 65 -2.14 2.11 -2.54
CA LYS A 65 -3.03 2.03 -1.37
C LYS A 65 -2.76 0.80 -0.51
N GLU A 66 -2.00 -0.16 -1.01
CA GLU A 66 -1.64 -1.37 -0.27
C GLU A 66 -0.65 -1.04 0.87
N PRO A 67 -0.81 -1.64 2.05
CA PRO A 67 0.07 -1.36 3.20
C PRO A 67 1.54 -1.64 2.94
N GLY A 68 1.85 -2.57 2.02
CA GLY A 68 3.21 -3.01 1.70
C GLY A 68 3.84 -2.31 0.51
N CYS A 69 3.06 -1.58 -0.31
CA CYS A 69 3.56 -0.83 -1.46
C CYS A 69 3.99 0.58 -1.03
N ARG A 70 5.18 0.99 -1.44
CA ARG A 70 5.76 2.32 -1.17
C ARG A 70 5.70 3.23 -2.37
N GLU A 71 5.88 2.64 -3.55
CA GLU A 71 6.02 3.37 -4.79
C GLU A 71 5.67 2.44 -5.96
N LEU A 72 5.04 2.97 -6.99
CA LEU A 72 4.87 2.33 -8.29
C LEU A 72 4.91 3.40 -9.36
N ASP A 73 6.01 3.44 -10.09
CA ASP A 73 6.24 4.37 -11.18
C ASP A 73 6.16 3.68 -12.53
N ILE A 74 5.58 4.36 -13.50
CA ILE A 74 5.42 3.90 -14.87
C ILE A 74 6.16 4.84 -15.79
N ALA A 75 7.08 4.31 -16.56
CA ALA A 75 7.85 5.06 -17.55
C ALA A 75 7.76 4.42 -18.92
N VAL A 76 7.74 5.24 -19.96
CA VAL A 76 7.81 4.80 -21.36
C VAL A 76 9.16 5.23 -21.93
N SER A 77 9.79 4.37 -22.67
CA SER A 77 11.07 4.66 -23.32
C SER A 77 10.94 5.84 -24.29
N GLN A 78 11.89 6.78 -24.22
CA GLN A 78 11.93 7.90 -25.17
C GLN A 78 12.31 7.48 -26.61
N LYS A 79 12.87 6.27 -26.76
CA LYS A 79 13.32 5.75 -28.07
C LYS A 79 12.31 4.79 -28.70
N ASP A 80 11.54 4.08 -27.88
CA ASP A 80 10.55 3.11 -28.33
C ASP A 80 9.27 3.26 -27.49
N PRO A 81 8.17 3.78 -28.06
CA PRO A 81 6.92 3.96 -27.36
C PRO A 81 6.25 2.65 -26.91
N ASN A 82 6.67 1.51 -27.47
CA ASN A 82 6.16 0.20 -27.05
C ASN A 82 6.96 -0.42 -25.90
N HIS A 83 8.05 0.22 -25.46
CA HIS A 83 8.86 -0.26 -24.36
C HIS A 83 8.51 0.50 -23.07
N VAL A 84 7.98 -0.24 -22.07
CA VAL A 84 7.48 0.30 -20.80
C VAL A 84 8.27 -0.28 -19.66
N LEU A 85 8.70 0.56 -18.74
CA LEU A 85 9.31 0.20 -17.46
C LEU A 85 8.34 0.50 -16.33
N ILE A 86 8.19 -0.46 -15.41
CA ILE A 86 7.58 -0.26 -14.09
C ILE A 86 8.68 -0.37 -13.04
N PHE A 87 8.73 0.62 -12.16
CA PHE A 87 9.58 0.61 -10.98
C PHE A 87 8.70 0.56 -9.75
N GLU A 88 8.83 -0.51 -8.97
CA GLU A 88 7.99 -0.77 -7.81
C GLU A 88 8.85 -0.90 -6.56
N VAL A 89 8.42 -0.31 -5.46
CA VAL A 89 9.09 -0.40 -4.16
C VAL A 89 8.10 -0.94 -3.13
N TYR A 90 8.50 -2.02 -2.48
CA TYR A 90 7.72 -2.67 -1.43
C TYR A 90 8.50 -2.74 -0.12
N ASN A 91 7.78 -2.89 0.97
CA ASN A 91 8.38 -3.11 2.28
C ASN A 91 9.37 -4.28 2.25
N ASP A 92 8.98 -5.38 1.61
CA ASP A 92 9.76 -6.62 1.47
C ASP A 92 9.24 -7.45 0.31
N ALA A 93 9.87 -8.59 0.06
CA ALA A 93 9.44 -9.52 -0.99
C ALA A 93 8.06 -10.15 -0.71
N ALA A 94 7.66 -10.28 0.55
CA ALA A 94 6.35 -10.81 0.91
C ALA A 94 5.23 -9.83 0.53
N ALA A 95 5.45 -8.52 0.72
CA ALA A 95 4.53 -7.48 0.27
C ALA A 95 4.38 -7.48 -1.27
N ALA A 96 5.47 -7.62 -2.00
CA ALA A 96 5.44 -7.76 -3.46
C ALA A 96 4.71 -9.05 -3.91
N GLN A 97 4.79 -10.12 -3.13
CA GLN A 97 4.02 -11.33 -3.40
C GLN A 97 2.53 -11.11 -3.09
N ALA A 98 2.19 -10.46 -1.97
CA ALA A 98 0.81 -10.15 -1.62
C ALA A 98 0.13 -9.27 -2.68
N HIS A 99 0.84 -8.27 -3.23
CA HIS A 99 0.36 -7.47 -4.35
C HIS A 99 -0.13 -8.35 -5.52
N ARG A 100 0.62 -9.36 -5.91
CA ARG A 100 0.25 -10.27 -7.02
C ARG A 100 -1.02 -11.10 -6.77
N GLU A 101 -1.45 -11.22 -5.52
CA GLU A 101 -2.67 -11.93 -5.14
C GLU A 101 -3.91 -11.02 -5.05
N THR A 102 -3.74 -9.70 -5.21
CA THR A 102 -4.84 -8.74 -5.18
C THR A 102 -5.75 -8.87 -6.40
N ASP A 103 -7.01 -8.46 -6.24
CA ASP A 103 -7.98 -8.50 -7.34
C ASP A 103 -7.63 -7.53 -8.47
N HIS A 104 -7.09 -6.34 -8.13
CA HIS A 104 -6.69 -5.37 -9.15
C HIS A 104 -5.49 -5.84 -9.97
N PHE A 105 -4.50 -6.51 -9.35
CA PHE A 105 -3.39 -7.10 -10.10
C PHE A 105 -3.87 -8.24 -11.01
N LYS A 106 -4.73 -9.13 -10.51
CA LYS A 106 -5.32 -10.23 -11.31
C LYS A 106 -6.13 -9.69 -12.49
N LYS A 107 -6.92 -8.63 -12.27
CA LYS A 107 -7.64 -7.91 -13.33
C LYS A 107 -6.66 -7.34 -14.38
N TYR A 108 -5.64 -6.62 -13.92
CA TYR A 108 -4.60 -6.07 -14.78
C TYR A 108 -3.93 -7.17 -15.62
N ALA A 109 -3.47 -8.24 -14.98
CA ALA A 109 -2.79 -9.34 -15.66
C ALA A 109 -3.69 -10.02 -16.71
N ALA A 110 -4.96 -10.26 -16.39
CA ALA A 110 -5.94 -10.84 -17.32
C ALA A 110 -6.24 -9.91 -18.50
N THR A 111 -6.36 -8.60 -18.25
CA THR A 111 -6.66 -7.60 -19.30
C THR A 111 -5.48 -7.44 -20.27
N THR A 112 -4.24 -7.50 -19.77
CA THR A 112 -3.04 -7.15 -20.56
C THR A 112 -2.31 -8.34 -21.17
N LYS A 113 -2.70 -9.58 -20.87
CA LYS A 113 -1.97 -10.81 -21.29
C LYS A 113 -1.66 -10.87 -22.77
N ASP A 114 -2.59 -10.44 -23.63
CA ASP A 114 -2.46 -10.50 -25.09
C ASP A 114 -1.85 -9.20 -25.69
N MET A 115 -1.54 -8.21 -24.84
CA MET A 115 -0.92 -6.94 -25.21
C MET A 115 0.61 -6.98 -25.07
N VAL A 116 1.15 -8.00 -24.40
CA VAL A 116 2.57 -8.10 -24.06
C VAL A 116 3.28 -9.06 -25.01
N ALA A 117 4.26 -8.55 -25.73
CA ALA A 117 5.15 -9.36 -26.58
C ALA A 117 6.30 -9.97 -25.77
N LYS A 118 6.85 -9.21 -24.81
CA LYS A 118 7.92 -9.67 -23.91
C LYS A 118 7.77 -9.03 -22.54
N ARG A 119 8.12 -9.76 -21.49
CA ARG A 119 8.21 -9.27 -20.12
C ARG A 119 9.50 -9.76 -19.47
N GLU A 120 10.20 -8.85 -18.81
CA GLU A 120 11.35 -9.16 -17.98
C GLU A 120 11.16 -8.50 -16.61
N ALA A 121 11.34 -9.26 -15.53
CA ALA A 121 11.21 -8.77 -14.18
C ALA A 121 12.47 -9.09 -13.38
N ARG A 122 12.99 -8.09 -12.68
CA ARG A 122 14.19 -8.20 -11.84
C ARG A 122 13.89 -7.66 -10.44
N GLY A 123 14.30 -8.41 -9.42
CA GLY A 123 14.20 -8.00 -8.03
C GLY A 123 15.53 -7.49 -7.49
N PHE A 124 15.48 -6.45 -6.66
CA PHE A 124 16.64 -5.83 -6.02
C PHE A 124 16.35 -5.56 -4.54
N SER A 125 17.42 -5.44 -3.76
CA SER A 125 17.34 -4.90 -2.40
C SER A 125 17.85 -3.46 -2.41
N SER A 126 17.13 -2.56 -1.75
CA SER A 126 17.57 -1.16 -1.64
C SER A 126 18.87 -1.06 -0.84
N VAL A 127 19.76 -0.18 -1.28
CA VAL A 127 20.98 0.20 -0.54
C VAL A 127 20.81 1.60 0.03
N ALA A 128 20.23 2.50 -0.72
CA ALA A 128 19.87 3.85 -0.31
C ALA A 128 18.69 4.35 -1.14
N MET A 129 17.77 5.04 -0.50
CA MET A 129 16.63 5.71 -1.15
C MET A 129 16.78 7.21 -0.90
N ASN A 130 17.09 7.97 -1.95
CA ASN A 130 17.27 9.41 -1.88
C ASN A 130 16.20 10.08 -2.71
N MET A 131 15.05 10.35 -2.09
CA MET A 131 13.95 11.07 -2.73
C MET A 131 13.94 12.51 -2.26
N LYS A 132 13.90 13.47 -3.20
CA LYS A 132 13.61 14.85 -2.88
C LYS A 132 12.10 14.97 -2.69
N GLY A 133 11.66 15.55 -1.57
CA GLY A 133 10.23 15.75 -1.31
C GLY A 133 9.56 16.49 -2.49
N MET A 134 8.45 15.94 -2.96
CA MET A 134 7.59 16.60 -3.93
C MET A 134 6.73 17.63 -3.22
#